data_a8606d0a2f9390474264960d88b65853
#
_entry.id   a8606d0a2f9390474264960d88b65853
#
_cell.length_a   1.000
_cell.length_b   1.000
_cell.length_c   1.000
_cell.angle_alpha   90.00
_cell.angle_beta   90.00
_cell.angle_gamma   90.00
#
_symmetry.space_group_name_H-M   'P 1'
#
loop_
_entity.id
_entity.type
_entity.pdbx_description
1 polymer ?
#
loop_
_entity_poly.entity_id
_entity_poly.type
_entity_poly.pdbx_seq_one_letter_code
_entity_poly.pdbx_strand_id
1 'polypeptide(L)'
;MTDTDAERNPMIMSLFRKKTATEPVYAVYNSIVAQSRRPVLYAQWGVPDTVTGRFDMISLHMALLFRRLRNGPDGSREFSQSVFDLFFKDMDRSLREMGVSDLGVPKKIQKMGNIFFGLLAAMNDAMDRNDADALASVLARNVFDGQDTPELRALADYVFACDAELATQPVDAITAGSVRFEATA
;
A
#
# COMPACT_ATOMS: atom_id res chain seq x y z
N MET A 1 -25.05 -27.04 -5.34
CA MET A 1 -23.97 -27.20 -4.38
C MET A 1 -22.68 -26.96 -5.14
N THR A 2 -22.35 -25.72 -5.34
CA THR A 2 -21.14 -25.27 -6.05
C THR A 2 -20.37 -24.39 -5.07
N ASP A 3 -19.33 -25.01 -4.55
CA ASP A 3 -18.36 -24.41 -3.66
C ASP A 3 -17.56 -23.40 -4.49
N THR A 4 -17.84 -22.13 -4.31
CA THR A 4 -17.05 -21.06 -4.90
C THR A 4 -15.81 -20.89 -4.01
N ASP A 5 -14.80 -21.67 -4.26
CA ASP A 5 -13.44 -21.41 -3.81
C ASP A 5 -12.99 -20.08 -4.42
N ALA A 6 -13.31 -18.98 -3.70
CA ALA A 6 -12.67 -17.71 -3.97
C ALA A 6 -11.15 -17.96 -3.88
N GLU A 7 -10.46 -17.84 -5.02
CA GLU A 7 -9.02 -18.00 -5.17
C GLU A 7 -8.33 -17.23 -4.04
N ARG A 8 -7.86 -17.97 -3.05
CA ARG A 8 -7.11 -17.40 -1.91
C ARG A 8 -5.80 -16.90 -2.47
N ASN A 9 -5.67 -15.59 -2.56
CA ASN A 9 -4.44 -14.98 -3.03
C ASN A 9 -3.25 -15.55 -2.21
N PRO A 10 -2.28 -16.23 -2.85
CA PRO A 10 -1.20 -16.93 -2.15
C PRO A 10 -0.37 -16.00 -1.26
N MET A 11 -0.38 -14.70 -1.52
CA MET A 11 0.31 -13.68 -0.74
C MET A 11 -0.33 -13.49 0.65
N ILE A 12 -1.67 -13.61 0.75
CA ILE A 12 -2.38 -13.55 2.05
C ILE A 12 -2.11 -14.81 2.88
N MET A 13 -1.95 -15.97 2.24
CA MET A 13 -1.65 -17.22 2.93
C MET A 13 -0.26 -17.26 3.56
N SER A 14 0.66 -16.39 3.13
CA SER A 14 2.02 -16.33 3.69
C SER A 14 2.11 -15.54 5.01
N LEU A 15 1.07 -14.80 5.40
CA LEU A 15 1.02 -14.01 6.64
C LEU A 15 1.32 -14.85 7.92
N PHE A 16 1.25 -16.17 7.81
CA PHE A 16 1.51 -17.08 8.93
C PHE A 16 2.93 -17.67 8.95
N ARG A 17 3.79 -17.32 7.97
CA ARG A 17 5.20 -17.71 7.99
C ARG A 17 6.00 -16.76 8.88
N LYS A 18 6.52 -17.26 9.98
CA LYS A 18 7.47 -16.55 10.88
C LYS A 18 8.82 -16.33 10.18
N LYS A 19 8.88 -15.43 9.20
CA LYS A 19 10.15 -14.86 8.74
C LYS A 19 10.35 -13.54 9.47
N THR A 20 11.46 -13.39 10.21
CA THR A 20 11.85 -12.11 10.79
C THR A 20 12.22 -11.19 9.63
N ALA A 21 11.62 -9.99 9.57
CA ALA A 21 11.97 -9.01 8.56
C ALA A 21 13.45 -8.60 8.72
N THR A 22 14.14 -8.43 7.60
CA THR A 22 15.54 -7.98 7.58
C THR A 22 15.62 -6.46 7.75
N GLU A 23 16.80 -5.95 8.09
CA GLU A 23 17.03 -4.50 8.25
C GLU A 23 16.59 -3.70 7.01
N PRO A 24 16.91 -4.09 5.75
CA PRO A 24 16.41 -3.40 4.55
C PRO A 24 14.88 -3.36 4.46
N VAL A 25 14.19 -4.41 4.86
CA VAL A 25 12.71 -4.46 4.86
C VAL A 25 12.16 -3.45 5.86
N TYR A 26 12.72 -3.36 7.06
CA TYR A 26 12.35 -2.35 8.04
C TYR A 26 12.63 -0.93 7.55
N ALA A 27 13.78 -0.69 6.91
CA ALA A 27 14.15 0.62 6.39
C ALA A 27 13.16 1.10 5.33
N VAL A 28 12.80 0.25 4.37
CA VAL A 28 11.80 0.56 3.34
C VAL A 28 10.41 0.76 3.94
N TYR A 29 9.99 -0.10 4.85
CA TYR A 29 8.69 0.04 5.52
C TYR A 29 8.60 1.34 6.31
N ASN A 30 9.64 1.71 7.06
CA ASN A 30 9.69 2.96 7.79
C ASN A 30 9.64 4.18 6.87
N SER A 31 10.30 4.14 5.70
CA SER A 31 10.22 5.19 4.69
C SER A 31 8.78 5.34 4.14
N ILE A 32 8.10 4.22 3.88
CA ILE A 32 6.68 4.21 3.49
C ILE A 32 5.82 4.85 4.58
N VAL A 33 5.98 4.45 5.84
CA VAL A 33 5.21 5.00 6.96
C VAL A 33 5.47 6.48 7.14
N ALA A 34 6.73 6.92 7.04
CA ALA A 34 7.10 8.34 7.15
C ALA A 34 6.46 9.18 6.02
N GLN A 35 6.53 8.71 4.77
CA GLN A 35 5.91 9.38 3.63
C GLN A 35 4.38 9.45 3.77
N SER A 36 3.76 8.34 4.19
CA SER A 36 2.32 8.24 4.39
C SER A 36 1.77 9.12 5.53
N ARG A 37 2.63 9.65 6.39
CA ARG A 37 2.26 10.53 7.52
C ARG A 37 2.56 11.99 7.28
N ARG A 38 2.95 12.38 6.07
CA ARG A 38 3.24 13.79 5.77
C ARG A 38 1.98 14.65 5.96
N PRO A 39 2.08 15.76 6.68
CA PRO A 39 0.91 16.60 7.01
C PRO A 39 0.14 17.10 5.80
N VAL A 40 0.80 17.33 4.65
CA VAL A 40 0.17 17.82 3.44
C VAL A 40 -0.94 16.88 2.93
N LEU A 41 -0.77 15.56 3.08
CA LEU A 41 -1.77 14.57 2.67
C LEU A 41 -3.12 14.77 3.38
N TYR A 42 -3.07 15.14 4.65
CA TYR A 42 -4.25 15.27 5.51
C TYR A 42 -4.75 16.73 5.55
N ALA A 43 -3.85 17.69 5.73
CA ALA A 43 -4.21 19.08 5.94
C ALA A 43 -4.56 19.82 4.65
N GLN A 44 -3.95 19.45 3.52
CA GLN A 44 -4.15 20.16 2.25
C GLN A 44 -4.92 19.31 1.24
N TRP A 45 -4.70 17.99 1.19
CA TRP A 45 -5.35 17.12 0.22
C TRP A 45 -6.54 16.35 0.79
N GLY A 46 -6.95 16.67 2.02
CA GLY A 46 -8.23 16.22 2.59
C GLY A 46 -8.32 14.73 2.88
N VAL A 47 -7.20 13.99 2.86
CA VAL A 47 -7.20 12.58 3.31
C VAL A 47 -7.74 12.53 4.74
N PRO A 48 -8.73 11.71 5.06
CA PRO A 48 -9.25 11.62 6.42
C PRO A 48 -8.15 11.23 7.43
N ASP A 49 -7.88 12.06 8.45
CA ASP A 49 -6.92 11.74 9.51
C ASP A 49 -7.54 10.78 10.53
N THR A 50 -7.85 9.60 10.05
CA THR A 50 -8.42 8.47 10.78
C THR A 50 -7.50 7.26 10.68
N VAL A 51 -7.77 6.22 11.49
CA VAL A 51 -7.05 4.95 11.38
C VAL A 51 -7.17 4.36 9.97
N THR A 52 -8.36 4.45 9.36
CA THR A 52 -8.60 3.99 7.99
C THR A 52 -7.81 4.81 6.98
N GLY A 53 -7.90 6.15 7.01
CA GLY A 53 -7.17 7.01 6.06
C GLY A 53 -5.65 6.85 6.17
N ARG A 54 -5.12 6.63 7.38
CA ARG A 54 -3.69 6.31 7.57
C ARG A 54 -3.32 4.94 7.00
N PHE A 55 -4.20 3.93 7.13
CA PHE A 55 -4.03 2.64 6.48
C PHE A 55 -4.05 2.78 4.95
N ASP A 56 -4.97 3.57 4.41
CA ASP A 56 -5.10 3.79 2.97
C ASP A 56 -3.86 4.46 2.39
N MET A 57 -3.28 5.44 3.09
CA MET A 57 -2.03 6.09 2.66
C MET A 57 -0.83 5.13 2.70
N ILE A 58 -0.70 4.29 3.72
CA ILE A 58 0.36 3.27 3.74
C ILE A 58 0.14 2.28 2.59
N SER A 59 -1.09 1.85 2.37
CA SER A 59 -1.45 0.93 1.29
C SER A 59 -1.15 1.51 -0.09
N LEU A 60 -1.40 2.80 -0.30
CA LEU A 60 -1.09 3.53 -1.53
C LEU A 60 0.41 3.51 -1.84
N HIS A 61 1.25 3.88 -0.87
CA HIS A 61 2.70 3.91 -1.05
C HIS A 61 3.30 2.49 -1.20
N MET A 62 2.73 1.51 -0.51
CA MET A 62 3.10 0.11 -0.73
C MET A 62 2.72 -0.38 -2.13
N ALA A 63 1.56 0.00 -2.65
CA ALA A 63 1.15 -0.34 -4.01
C ALA A 63 2.10 0.23 -5.05
N LEU A 64 2.57 1.48 -4.86
CA LEU A 64 3.61 2.10 -5.70
C LEU A 64 4.94 1.34 -5.63
N LEU A 65 5.39 0.96 -4.44
CA LEU A 65 6.58 0.14 -4.28
C LEU A 65 6.44 -1.20 -5.02
N PHE A 66 5.31 -1.88 -4.85
CA PHE A 66 5.07 -3.18 -5.49
C PHE A 66 4.99 -3.06 -7.01
N ARG A 67 4.39 -1.98 -7.52
CA ARG A 67 4.40 -1.64 -8.94
C ARG A 67 5.84 -1.51 -9.45
N ARG A 68 6.70 -0.79 -8.75
CA ARG A 68 8.13 -0.63 -9.11
C ARG A 68 8.87 -1.96 -9.12
N LEU A 69 8.59 -2.85 -8.16
CA LEU A 69 9.30 -4.12 -7.99
C LEU A 69 8.73 -5.28 -8.81
N ARG A 70 7.54 -5.15 -9.42
CA ARG A 70 6.83 -6.25 -10.11
C ARG A 70 7.63 -6.92 -11.23
N ASN A 71 8.46 -6.13 -11.92
CA ASN A 71 9.32 -6.58 -13.02
C ASN A 71 10.81 -6.51 -12.65
N GLY A 72 11.13 -6.52 -11.36
CA GLY A 72 12.49 -6.50 -10.86
C GLY A 72 13.20 -7.85 -11.00
N PRO A 73 14.53 -7.88 -10.75
CA PRO A 73 15.31 -9.11 -10.77
C PRO A 73 14.84 -10.10 -9.70
N ASP A 74 15.42 -11.31 -9.73
CA ASP A 74 15.17 -12.35 -8.74
C ASP A 74 15.32 -11.80 -7.31
N GLY A 75 14.41 -12.19 -6.42
CA GLY A 75 14.36 -11.70 -5.03
C GLY A 75 13.47 -10.47 -4.82
N SER A 76 13.12 -9.71 -5.87
CA SER A 76 12.24 -8.53 -5.74
C SER A 76 10.84 -8.88 -5.24
N ARG A 77 10.33 -10.04 -5.66
CA ARG A 77 9.03 -10.53 -5.22
C ARG A 77 9.04 -10.95 -3.75
N GLU A 78 10.08 -11.64 -3.31
CA GLU A 78 10.30 -12.06 -1.92
C GLU A 78 10.48 -10.85 -1.01
N PHE A 79 11.16 -9.82 -1.50
CA PHE A 79 11.30 -8.55 -0.79
C PHE A 79 9.94 -7.87 -0.61
N SER A 80 9.16 -7.72 -1.68
CA SER A 80 7.80 -7.17 -1.63
C SER A 80 6.93 -7.94 -0.65
N GLN A 81 7.01 -9.28 -0.67
CA GLN A 81 6.29 -10.14 0.27
C GLN A 81 6.72 -9.87 1.73
N SER A 82 8.01 -9.68 1.97
CA SER A 82 8.51 -9.41 3.32
C SER A 82 8.04 -8.05 3.85
N VAL A 83 7.96 -7.02 2.98
CA VAL A 83 7.39 -5.71 3.33
C VAL A 83 5.88 -5.84 3.63
N PHE A 84 5.16 -6.61 2.82
CA PHE A 84 3.74 -6.90 3.03
C PHE A 84 3.49 -7.60 4.37
N ASP A 85 4.27 -8.63 4.67
CA ASP A 85 4.15 -9.39 5.92
C ASP A 85 4.42 -8.50 7.15
N LEU A 86 5.42 -7.60 7.06
CA LEU A 86 5.72 -6.63 8.12
C LEU A 86 4.56 -5.65 8.34
N PHE A 87 4.00 -5.09 7.27
CA PHE A 87 2.85 -4.20 7.34
C PHE A 87 1.65 -4.86 8.01
N PHE A 88 1.28 -6.06 7.58
CA PHE A 88 0.12 -6.75 8.14
C PHE A 88 0.35 -7.25 9.57
N LYS A 89 1.60 -7.55 9.94
CA LYS A 89 1.97 -7.81 11.34
C LYS A 89 1.80 -6.57 12.22
N ASP A 90 2.14 -5.40 11.69
CA ASP A 90 1.94 -4.13 12.40
C ASP A 90 0.45 -3.79 12.54
N MET A 91 -0.35 -4.05 11.51
CA MET A 91 -1.81 -3.89 11.56
C MET A 91 -2.48 -4.86 12.54
N ASP A 92 -2.06 -6.13 12.59
CA ASP A 92 -2.55 -7.10 13.58
C ASP A 92 -2.33 -6.59 15.01
N ARG A 93 -1.10 -6.12 15.30
CA ARG A 93 -0.76 -5.53 16.59
C ARG A 93 -1.63 -4.31 16.90
N SER A 94 -1.76 -3.37 15.97
CA SER A 94 -2.57 -2.17 16.14
C SER A 94 -4.05 -2.48 16.40
N LEU A 95 -4.63 -3.46 15.70
CA LEU A 95 -6.00 -3.89 15.94
C LEU A 95 -6.19 -4.47 17.34
N ARG A 96 -5.22 -5.24 17.86
CA ARG A 96 -5.26 -5.78 19.22
C ARG A 96 -5.14 -4.68 20.26
N GLU A 97 -4.24 -3.72 20.07
CA GLU A 97 -4.07 -2.55 20.94
C GLU A 97 -5.35 -1.69 21.01
N MET A 98 -6.12 -1.65 19.91
CA MET A 98 -7.44 -1.00 19.85
C MET A 98 -8.57 -1.82 20.45
N GLY A 99 -8.29 -3.00 21.04
CA GLY A 99 -9.28 -3.84 21.73
C GLY A 99 -10.10 -4.74 20.79
N VAL A 100 -9.67 -4.96 19.56
CA VAL A 100 -10.32 -5.96 18.69
C VAL A 100 -10.07 -7.35 19.24
N SER A 101 -11.12 -8.17 19.37
CA SER A 101 -11.01 -9.53 19.91
C SER A 101 -10.13 -10.43 19.04
N ASP A 102 -9.50 -11.43 19.66
CA ASP A 102 -8.65 -12.42 18.98
C ASP A 102 -9.35 -13.12 17.81
N LEU A 103 -10.65 -13.34 17.89
CA LEU A 103 -11.44 -13.91 16.78
C LEU A 103 -11.80 -12.88 15.71
N GLY A 104 -11.78 -11.59 16.05
CA GLY A 104 -12.09 -10.48 15.13
C GLY A 104 -10.90 -10.05 14.29
N VAL A 105 -9.68 -10.12 14.85
CA VAL A 105 -8.46 -9.66 14.17
C VAL A 105 -8.24 -10.37 12.83
N PRO A 106 -8.27 -11.72 12.72
CA PRO A 106 -8.02 -12.38 11.44
C PRO A 106 -9.00 -11.97 10.34
N LYS A 107 -10.28 -11.78 10.68
CA LYS A 107 -11.31 -11.35 9.72
C LYS A 107 -11.04 -9.93 9.20
N LYS A 108 -10.62 -9.01 10.10
CA LYS A 108 -10.26 -7.64 9.71
C LYS A 108 -9.00 -7.63 8.85
N ILE A 109 -7.97 -8.38 9.22
CA ILE A 109 -6.73 -8.52 8.44
C ILE A 109 -7.01 -9.06 7.05
N GLN A 110 -7.85 -10.09 6.92
CA GLN A 110 -8.24 -10.62 5.61
C GLN A 110 -8.97 -9.56 4.77
N LYS A 111 -9.92 -8.82 5.39
CA LYS A 111 -10.62 -7.73 4.71
C LYS A 111 -9.65 -6.64 4.23
N MET A 112 -8.72 -6.22 5.08
CA MET A 112 -7.69 -5.23 4.74
C MET A 112 -6.80 -5.71 3.59
N GLY A 113 -6.40 -6.99 3.60
CA GLY A 113 -5.65 -7.60 2.50
C GLY A 113 -6.41 -7.56 1.17
N ASN A 114 -7.70 -7.88 1.18
CA ASN A 114 -8.54 -7.80 -0.04
C ASN A 114 -8.65 -6.35 -0.56
N ILE A 115 -8.81 -5.37 0.33
CA ILE A 115 -8.83 -3.95 -0.04
C ILE A 115 -7.49 -3.55 -0.67
N PHE A 116 -6.36 -3.92 -0.06
CA PHE A 116 -5.03 -3.65 -0.58
C PHE A 116 -4.81 -4.22 -2.00
N PHE A 117 -5.15 -5.48 -2.22
CA PHE A 117 -4.99 -6.09 -3.55
C PHE A 117 -5.95 -5.50 -4.59
N GLY A 118 -7.17 -5.12 -4.19
CA GLY A 118 -8.10 -4.39 -5.04
C GLY A 118 -7.55 -3.03 -5.46
N LEU A 119 -6.98 -2.28 -4.51
CA LEU A 119 -6.29 -1.01 -4.78
C LEU A 119 -5.10 -1.20 -5.73
N LEU A 120 -4.22 -2.15 -5.43
CA LEU A 120 -3.03 -2.45 -6.24
C LEU A 120 -3.39 -2.79 -7.70
N ALA A 121 -4.40 -3.64 -7.90
CA ALA A 121 -4.83 -4.02 -9.24
C ALA A 121 -5.43 -2.84 -10.02
N ALA A 122 -6.32 -2.07 -9.38
CA ALA A 122 -6.98 -0.93 -10.01
C ALA A 122 -6.00 0.23 -10.31
N MET A 123 -5.05 0.50 -9.39
CA MET A 123 -3.98 1.46 -9.63
C MET A 123 -3.11 1.06 -10.80
N ASN A 124 -2.64 -0.19 -10.84
CA ASN A 124 -1.79 -0.67 -11.93
C ASN A 124 -2.50 -0.52 -13.28
N ASP A 125 -3.78 -0.89 -13.37
CA ASP A 125 -4.55 -0.77 -14.60
C ASP A 125 -4.68 0.70 -15.06
N ALA A 126 -5.02 1.63 -14.16
CA ALA A 126 -5.13 3.05 -14.48
C ALA A 126 -3.77 3.65 -14.90
N MET A 127 -2.71 3.34 -14.16
CA MET A 127 -1.37 3.88 -14.40
C MET A 127 -0.69 3.28 -15.63
N ASP A 128 -0.93 2.00 -15.94
CA ASP A 128 -0.40 1.37 -17.19
C ASP A 128 -1.02 1.98 -18.45
N ARG A 129 -2.25 2.51 -18.32
CA ARG A 129 -2.92 3.27 -19.41
C ARG A 129 -2.62 4.77 -19.39
N ASN A 130 -1.87 5.24 -18.41
CA ASN A 130 -1.64 6.66 -18.13
C ASN A 130 -2.97 7.46 -18.03
N ASP A 131 -3.97 6.87 -17.38
CA ASP A 131 -5.34 7.38 -17.28
C ASP A 131 -5.54 8.06 -15.92
N ALA A 132 -5.37 9.38 -15.90
CA ALA A 132 -5.47 10.16 -14.67
C ALA A 132 -6.90 10.19 -14.09
N ASP A 133 -7.93 10.13 -14.94
CA ASP A 133 -9.32 10.13 -14.48
C ASP A 133 -9.71 8.77 -13.88
N ALA A 134 -9.21 7.68 -14.48
CA ALA A 134 -9.36 6.36 -13.88
C ALA A 134 -8.63 6.27 -12.53
N LEU A 135 -7.41 6.81 -12.44
CA LEU A 135 -6.67 6.85 -11.18
C LEU A 135 -7.42 7.69 -10.12
N ALA A 136 -7.91 8.87 -10.48
CA ALA A 136 -8.72 9.69 -9.57
C ALA A 136 -9.96 8.91 -9.07
N SER A 137 -10.63 8.17 -9.95
CA SER A 137 -11.76 7.31 -9.56
C SER A 137 -11.37 6.18 -8.61
N VAL A 138 -10.17 5.60 -8.76
CA VAL A 138 -9.63 4.61 -7.82
C VAL A 138 -9.37 5.25 -6.45
N LEU A 139 -8.75 6.45 -6.43
CA LEU A 139 -8.47 7.18 -5.19
C LEU A 139 -9.76 7.62 -4.49
N ALA A 140 -10.76 8.11 -5.23
CA ALA A 140 -12.06 8.45 -4.67
C ALA A 140 -12.66 7.29 -3.88
N ARG A 141 -12.69 6.11 -4.48
CA ARG A 141 -13.28 4.90 -3.85
C ARG A 141 -12.51 4.40 -2.63
N ASN A 142 -11.17 4.49 -2.67
CA ASN A 142 -10.32 3.86 -1.65
C ASN A 142 -9.90 4.81 -0.53
N VAL A 143 -9.94 6.14 -0.75
CA VAL A 143 -9.45 7.15 0.20
C VAL A 143 -10.56 8.08 0.67
N PHE A 144 -11.54 8.38 -0.19
CA PHE A 144 -12.55 9.40 0.06
C PHE A 144 -13.99 8.84 0.10
N ASP A 145 -14.16 7.54 0.38
CA ASP A 145 -15.47 6.87 0.46
C ASP A 145 -16.36 7.10 -0.78
N GLY A 146 -15.75 7.20 -1.96
CA GLY A 146 -16.41 7.43 -3.24
C GLY A 146 -16.78 8.88 -3.52
N GLN A 147 -16.37 9.83 -2.69
CA GLN A 147 -16.64 11.23 -2.89
C GLN A 147 -15.69 11.83 -3.93
N ASP A 148 -16.23 12.63 -4.84
CA ASP A 148 -15.44 13.47 -5.74
C ASP A 148 -15.07 14.76 -5.01
N THR A 149 -13.79 14.97 -4.75
CA THR A 149 -13.27 16.15 -4.07
C THR A 149 -12.29 16.90 -4.95
N PRO A 150 -12.17 18.24 -4.80
CA PRO A 150 -11.21 19.02 -5.58
C PRO A 150 -9.75 18.53 -5.45
N GLU A 151 -9.43 17.93 -4.31
CA GLU A 151 -8.08 17.47 -3.95
C GLU A 151 -7.70 16.13 -4.64
N LEU A 152 -8.68 15.41 -5.18
CA LEU A 152 -8.42 14.13 -5.89
C LEU A 152 -7.40 14.27 -7.02
N ARG A 153 -7.45 15.39 -7.74
CA ARG A 153 -6.49 15.63 -8.82
C ARG A 153 -5.08 15.81 -8.28
N ALA A 154 -4.92 16.58 -7.22
CA ALA A 154 -3.61 16.78 -6.58
C ALA A 154 -3.03 15.45 -6.06
N LEU A 155 -3.88 14.59 -5.46
CA LEU A 155 -3.45 13.28 -5.00
C LEU A 155 -3.10 12.35 -6.18
N ALA A 156 -3.83 12.40 -7.30
CA ALA A 156 -3.51 11.62 -8.50
C ALA A 156 -2.18 12.08 -9.12
N ASP A 157 -1.96 13.37 -9.24
CA ASP A 157 -0.71 13.95 -9.74
C ASP A 157 0.48 13.54 -8.85
N TYR A 158 0.29 13.57 -7.53
CA TYR A 158 1.28 13.08 -6.58
C TYR A 158 1.59 11.59 -6.77
N VAL A 159 0.59 10.75 -7.01
CA VAL A 159 0.80 9.30 -7.25
C VAL A 159 1.64 9.08 -8.51
N PHE A 160 1.36 9.81 -9.60
CA PHE A 160 2.19 9.75 -10.80
C PHE A 160 3.62 10.26 -10.57
N ALA A 161 3.80 11.33 -9.81
CA ALA A 161 5.10 11.85 -9.45
C ALA A 161 5.92 10.85 -8.63
N CYS A 162 5.29 10.18 -7.66
CA CYS A 162 5.91 9.10 -6.89
C CYS A 162 6.31 7.91 -7.77
N ASP A 163 5.48 7.49 -8.71
CA ASP A 163 5.80 6.40 -9.64
C ASP A 163 7.00 6.77 -10.52
N ALA A 164 7.04 8.00 -11.02
CA ALA A 164 8.16 8.52 -11.81
C ALA A 164 9.46 8.56 -10.98
N GLU A 165 9.43 9.06 -9.74
CA GLU A 165 10.58 9.07 -8.84
C GLU A 165 11.07 7.64 -8.54
N LEU A 166 10.17 6.72 -8.23
CA LEU A 166 10.51 5.31 -8.00
C LEU A 166 11.13 4.66 -9.24
N ALA A 167 10.68 5.02 -10.45
CA ALA A 167 11.23 4.50 -11.70
C ALA A 167 12.69 4.88 -11.91
N THR A 168 13.14 6.01 -11.38
CA THR A 168 14.55 6.45 -11.47
C THR A 168 15.49 5.69 -10.55
N GLN A 169 14.97 4.99 -9.53
CA GLN A 169 15.77 4.35 -8.50
C GLN A 169 16.13 2.92 -8.89
N PRO A 170 17.42 2.51 -8.75
CA PRO A 170 17.80 1.11 -8.97
C PRO A 170 17.07 0.16 -8.01
N VAL A 171 16.56 -0.95 -8.54
CA VAL A 171 15.86 -1.97 -7.73
C VAL A 171 16.76 -2.50 -6.61
N ASP A 172 18.04 -2.69 -6.89
CA ASP A 172 19.02 -3.18 -5.91
C ASP A 172 19.18 -2.19 -4.74
N ALA A 173 19.13 -0.87 -4.99
CA ALA A 173 19.14 0.13 -3.94
C ALA A 173 17.89 0.05 -3.06
N ILE A 174 16.71 -0.13 -3.68
CA ILE A 174 15.44 -0.30 -2.97
C ILE A 174 15.49 -1.55 -2.09
N THR A 175 15.88 -2.69 -2.65
CA THR A 175 15.96 -3.95 -1.90
C THR A 175 17.09 -3.97 -0.85
N ALA A 176 18.06 -3.08 -0.97
CA ALA A 176 19.07 -2.81 0.06
C ALA A 176 18.59 -1.85 1.17
N GLY A 177 17.35 -1.34 1.09
CA GLY A 177 16.77 -0.51 2.14
C GLY A 177 16.67 0.99 1.82
N SER A 178 17.07 1.42 0.63
CA SER A 178 17.05 2.83 0.23
C SER A 178 15.94 3.10 -0.77
N VAL A 179 14.86 3.74 -0.30
CA VAL A 179 13.74 4.18 -1.14
C VAL A 179 13.40 5.63 -0.87
N ARG A 180 13.08 6.37 -1.93
CA ARG A 180 12.58 7.74 -1.86
C ARG A 180 11.25 7.82 -2.60
N PHE A 181 10.34 8.61 -2.05
CA PHE A 181 9.11 9.03 -2.69
C PHE A 181 9.21 10.50 -3.06
N GLU A 182 8.36 10.94 -3.99
CA GLU A 182 8.32 12.35 -4.38
C GLU A 182 8.10 13.24 -3.17
N ALA A 183 8.82 14.35 -3.11
CA ALA A 183 8.60 15.36 -2.10
C ALA A 183 7.23 16.01 -2.37
N THR A 184 6.36 15.93 -1.40
CA THR A 184 5.16 16.78 -1.40
C THR A 184 5.60 18.21 -1.15
N ALA A 185 5.29 19.10 -2.07
CA ALA A 185 5.57 20.52 -1.94
C ALA A 185 4.89 21.16 -0.72
#